data_4407cc05f21cff0d95fdb5577b040d64
#
_entry.id   4407cc05f21cff0d95fdb5577b040d64
#
_cell.length_a   1.000
_cell.length_b   1.000
_cell.length_c   1.000
_cell.angle_alpha   90.00
_cell.angle_beta   90.00
_cell.angle_gamma   90.00
#
_symmetry.space_group_name_H-M   'P 1'
#
loop_
_entity.id
_entity.type
_entity.pdbx_description
1 polymer ?
#
loop_
_entity_poly.entity_id
_entity_poly.type
_entity_poly.pdbx_seq_one_letter_code
_entity_poly.pdbx_strand_id
1 'polypeptide(L)'
;MTVLKGDNLEILKTIESSSIDLIYMDPPFFTQKTQKLSNNKNIMYSFEDTWTSIEDYKEFLSVRLEECKRVLKNSGSIFVHCDKIANHHIRLILDNIFGADMFQSEIIWNYKRWSNSKKGLLNNHQNIYFYSKSKDFKFNTIFTEYSSTTNIDQILVERKRDGNSKTIYKVDNNGNYIL
;
A
#
# COMPACT_ATOMS: atom_id res chain seq x y z
N MET A 1 8.69 -2.39 23.20
CA MET A 1 9.05 -2.22 21.77
C MET A 1 10.48 -2.68 21.61
N THR A 2 10.75 -3.62 20.71
CA THR A 2 12.08 -4.18 20.46
C THR A 2 12.57 -3.67 19.09
N VAL A 3 13.81 -3.21 19.02
CA VAL A 3 14.46 -2.79 17.77
C VAL A 3 15.60 -3.78 17.48
N LEU A 4 15.53 -4.42 16.31
CA LEU A 4 16.57 -5.32 15.83
C LEU A 4 17.35 -4.63 14.71
N LYS A 5 18.68 -4.58 14.84
CA LYS A 5 19.56 -3.96 13.85
C LYS A 5 20.35 -5.04 13.10
N GLY A 6 20.23 -5.05 11.78
CA GLY A 6 20.96 -6.00 10.92
C GLY A 6 20.28 -6.15 9.55
N ASP A 7 20.78 -7.09 8.74
CA ASP A 7 20.08 -7.48 7.52
C ASP A 7 18.76 -8.14 7.91
N ASN A 8 17.67 -7.62 7.34
CA ASN A 8 16.32 -8.08 7.67
C ASN A 8 16.07 -9.54 7.23
N LEU A 9 16.76 -10.05 6.20
CA LEU A 9 16.65 -11.46 5.79
C LEU A 9 17.16 -12.38 6.89
N GLU A 10 18.33 -12.07 7.46
CA GLU A 10 18.92 -12.86 8.55
C GLU A 10 18.08 -12.76 9.83
N ILE A 11 17.55 -11.57 10.11
CA ILE A 11 16.66 -11.37 11.25
C ILE A 11 15.34 -12.13 11.07
N LEU A 12 14.72 -12.06 9.89
CA LEU A 12 13.47 -12.77 9.61
C LEU A 12 13.61 -14.28 9.81
N LYS A 13 14.75 -14.88 9.43
CA LYS A 13 15.03 -16.31 9.65
C LYS A 13 15.00 -16.72 11.13
N THR A 14 15.25 -15.78 12.04
CA THR A 14 15.20 -16.05 13.50
C THR A 14 13.79 -15.93 14.06
N ILE A 15 12.84 -15.39 13.31
CA ILE A 15 11.46 -15.21 13.75
C ILE A 15 10.67 -16.49 13.46
N GLU A 16 9.87 -16.89 14.44
CA GLU A 16 9.02 -18.08 14.33
C GLU A 16 7.99 -17.93 13.19
N SER A 17 7.76 -19.03 12.47
CA SER A 17 6.75 -19.07 11.40
C SER A 17 5.35 -18.81 11.96
N SER A 18 4.53 -18.09 11.23
CA SER A 18 3.13 -17.81 11.59
C SER A 18 2.96 -17.14 12.97
N SER A 19 3.90 -16.25 13.32
CA SER A 19 3.90 -15.53 14.60
C SER A 19 3.50 -14.05 14.48
N ILE A 20 3.61 -13.46 13.30
CA ILE A 20 3.42 -12.02 13.06
C ILE A 20 2.02 -11.73 12.51
N ASP A 21 1.34 -10.74 13.07
CA ASP A 21 0.00 -10.33 12.62
C ASP A 21 0.03 -9.35 11.45
N LEU A 22 1.02 -8.43 11.44
CA LEU A 22 1.11 -7.38 10.42
C LEU A 22 2.57 -7.04 10.13
N ILE A 23 2.88 -6.87 8.85
CA ILE A 23 4.17 -6.36 8.38
C ILE A 23 3.92 -5.07 7.59
N TYR A 24 4.68 -4.01 7.91
CA TYR A 24 4.86 -2.85 7.06
C TYR A 24 6.32 -2.83 6.59
N MET A 25 6.51 -2.86 5.27
CA MET A 25 7.84 -2.89 4.65
C MET A 25 8.05 -1.61 3.85
N ASP A 26 9.16 -0.93 4.11
CA ASP A 26 9.66 0.21 3.35
C ASP A 26 11.03 -0.16 2.76
N PRO A 27 11.06 -0.90 1.64
CA PRO A 27 12.31 -1.38 1.04
C PRO A 27 13.02 -0.26 0.27
N PRO A 28 14.27 -0.45 -0.17
CA PRO A 28 14.87 0.41 -1.17
C PRO A 28 13.98 0.52 -2.42
N PHE A 29 13.95 1.70 -3.09
CA PHE A 29 13.00 2.00 -4.17
C PHE A 29 13.58 1.89 -5.58
N PHE A 30 14.78 1.32 -5.70
CA PHE A 30 15.49 1.24 -6.98
C PHE A 30 15.79 2.61 -7.59
N THR A 31 16.15 3.58 -6.75
CA THR A 31 16.36 4.96 -7.20
C THR A 31 17.71 5.18 -7.90
N GLN A 32 18.61 4.20 -7.82
CA GLN A 32 19.98 4.24 -8.34
C GLN A 32 20.78 5.41 -7.75
N LYS A 33 20.58 5.67 -6.46
CA LYS A 33 21.23 6.78 -5.74
C LYS A 33 21.62 6.38 -4.33
N THR A 34 22.71 6.91 -3.86
CA THR A 34 23.01 6.91 -2.41
C THR A 34 22.12 7.95 -1.74
N GLN A 35 21.21 7.50 -0.90
CA GLN A 35 20.35 8.37 -0.10
C GLN A 35 21.13 8.90 1.10
N LYS A 36 21.11 10.22 1.33
CA LYS A 36 21.81 10.88 2.42
C LYS A 36 20.81 11.69 3.23
N LEU A 37 20.86 11.51 4.54
CA LEU A 37 20.10 12.31 5.50
C LEU A 37 21.07 12.95 6.47
N SER A 38 21.02 14.27 6.60
CA SER A 38 21.73 15.02 7.65
C SER A 38 20.75 15.46 8.72
N ASN A 39 21.10 15.31 9.97
CA ASN A 39 20.33 15.89 11.07
C ASN A 39 20.97 17.22 11.52
N ASN A 40 20.27 17.97 12.39
CA ASN A 40 20.75 19.26 12.95
C ASN A 40 22.04 19.15 13.78
N LYS A 41 22.56 17.92 14.00
CA LYS A 41 23.81 17.65 14.72
C LYS A 41 24.97 17.28 13.78
N ASN A 42 24.85 17.54 12.48
CA ASN A 42 25.83 17.17 11.44
C ASN A 42 26.16 15.67 11.37
N ILE A 43 25.30 14.79 11.89
CA ILE A 43 25.44 13.37 11.73
C ILE A 43 24.84 13.00 10.37
N MET A 44 25.66 12.45 9.49
CA MET A 44 25.21 11.99 8.18
C MET A 44 24.85 10.50 8.27
N TYR A 45 23.62 10.21 7.92
CA TYR A 45 23.17 8.83 7.64
C TYR A 45 23.11 8.65 6.13
N SER A 46 23.57 7.52 5.64
CA SER A 46 23.45 7.16 4.24
C SER A 46 23.11 5.70 4.08
N PHE A 47 22.34 5.38 3.06
CA PHE A 47 22.16 4.02 2.56
C PHE A 47 22.25 4.05 1.03
N GLU A 48 22.76 2.95 0.49
CA GLU A 48 22.84 2.77 -0.95
C GLU A 48 21.57 2.14 -1.47
N ASP A 49 21.00 2.77 -2.51
CA ASP A 49 19.88 2.26 -3.28
C ASP A 49 20.31 2.15 -4.75
N THR A 50 21.47 1.49 -4.93
CA THR A 50 22.12 1.24 -6.22
C THR A 50 22.19 -0.25 -6.49
N TRP A 51 21.81 -0.66 -7.68
CA TRP A 51 21.64 -2.04 -8.07
C TRP A 51 22.31 -2.27 -9.41
N THR A 52 22.91 -3.46 -9.61
CA THR A 52 23.54 -3.83 -10.86
C THR A 52 22.50 -3.99 -11.97
N SER A 53 21.36 -4.58 -11.63
CA SER A 53 20.24 -4.79 -12.56
C SER A 53 18.90 -4.74 -11.81
N ILE A 54 17.81 -4.69 -12.56
CA ILE A 54 16.46 -4.84 -12.00
C ILE A 54 16.22 -6.26 -11.51
N GLU A 55 16.89 -7.25 -12.11
CA GLU A 55 16.82 -8.65 -11.73
C GLU A 55 17.42 -8.85 -10.33
N ASP A 56 18.57 -8.26 -10.04
CA ASP A 56 19.21 -8.31 -8.71
C ASP A 56 18.30 -7.70 -7.63
N TYR A 57 17.67 -6.57 -7.97
CA TYR A 57 16.71 -5.94 -7.07
C TYR A 57 15.47 -6.82 -6.81
N LYS A 58 14.95 -7.46 -7.86
CA LYS A 58 13.80 -8.37 -7.75
C LYS A 58 14.13 -9.59 -6.91
N GLU A 59 15.32 -10.19 -7.11
CA GLU A 59 15.79 -11.32 -6.30
C GLU A 59 15.95 -10.91 -4.84
N PHE A 60 16.62 -9.79 -4.57
CA PHE A 60 16.76 -9.23 -3.23
C PHE A 60 15.43 -9.10 -2.49
N LEU A 61 14.41 -8.57 -3.16
CA LEU A 61 13.08 -8.41 -2.57
C LEU A 61 12.35 -9.74 -2.42
N SER A 62 12.42 -10.61 -3.43
CA SER A 62 11.67 -11.88 -3.44
C SER A 62 12.02 -12.75 -2.24
N VAL A 63 13.29 -12.98 -1.97
CA VAL A 63 13.72 -13.82 -0.83
C VAL A 63 13.29 -13.26 0.52
N ARG A 64 13.21 -11.94 0.64
CA ARG A 64 12.73 -11.25 1.85
C ARG A 64 11.22 -11.30 2.00
N LEU A 65 10.49 -11.17 0.91
CA LEU A 65 9.04 -11.26 0.90
C LEU A 65 8.54 -12.69 1.14
N GLU A 66 9.28 -13.71 0.68
CA GLU A 66 9.03 -15.12 1.02
C GLU A 66 9.15 -15.35 2.53
N GLU A 67 10.20 -14.84 3.16
CA GLU A 67 10.35 -14.89 4.61
C GLU A 67 9.27 -14.09 5.35
N CYS A 68 8.88 -12.91 4.83
CA CYS A 68 7.73 -12.17 5.34
C CYS A 68 6.46 -13.02 5.30
N LYS A 69 6.18 -13.71 4.19
CA LYS A 69 5.03 -14.61 4.09
C LYS A 69 5.12 -15.77 5.07
N ARG A 70 6.32 -16.34 5.28
CA ARG A 70 6.54 -17.43 6.24
C ARG A 70 6.18 -17.01 7.66
N VAL A 71 6.68 -15.85 8.12
CA VAL A 71 6.48 -15.40 9.50
C VAL A 71 5.07 -14.85 9.76
N LEU A 72 4.34 -14.41 8.74
CA LEU A 72 2.95 -13.97 8.88
C LEU A 72 2.04 -15.12 9.31
N LYS A 73 1.12 -14.85 10.23
CA LYS A 73 -0.03 -15.71 10.54
C LYS A 73 -0.94 -15.84 9.34
N ASN A 74 -1.77 -16.88 9.26
CA ASN A 74 -2.77 -17.02 8.21
C ASN A 74 -3.75 -15.82 8.17
N SER A 75 -4.07 -15.26 9.33
CA SER A 75 -4.87 -14.05 9.44
C SER A 75 -4.07 -12.75 9.25
N GLY A 76 -2.77 -12.85 8.96
CA GLY A 76 -1.86 -11.70 8.88
C GLY A 76 -1.88 -11.01 7.52
N SER A 77 -1.34 -9.79 7.52
CA SER A 77 -1.31 -8.90 6.37
C SER A 77 0.03 -8.23 6.20
N ILE A 78 0.36 -7.87 4.95
CA ILE A 78 1.56 -7.11 4.61
C ILE A 78 1.21 -5.85 3.82
N PHE A 79 1.88 -4.75 4.16
CA PHE A 79 1.86 -3.49 3.44
C PHE A 79 3.26 -3.23 2.91
N VAL A 80 3.40 -3.05 1.61
CA VAL A 80 4.69 -2.78 0.96
C VAL A 80 4.66 -1.42 0.30
N HIS A 81 5.46 -0.51 0.81
CA HIS A 81 5.60 0.84 0.30
C HIS A 81 6.57 0.87 -0.87
N CYS A 82 6.24 1.61 -1.90
CA CYS A 82 7.09 1.79 -3.07
C CYS A 82 6.81 3.10 -3.79
N ASP A 83 7.79 3.54 -4.54
CA ASP A 83 7.61 4.67 -5.45
C ASP A 83 7.27 4.20 -6.88
N LYS A 84 7.08 5.16 -7.76
CA LYS A 84 6.72 4.94 -9.17
C LYS A 84 7.75 4.14 -9.99
N ILE A 85 9.01 4.05 -9.53
CA ILE A 85 10.09 3.44 -10.33
C ILE A 85 9.95 1.93 -10.32
N ALA A 86 9.77 1.35 -9.14
CA ALA A 86 9.76 -0.09 -8.94
C ALA A 86 8.36 -0.68 -8.68
N ASN A 87 7.31 0.15 -8.54
CA ASN A 87 5.98 -0.29 -8.12
C ASN A 87 5.42 -1.47 -8.93
N HIS A 88 5.52 -1.43 -10.26
CA HIS A 88 5.03 -2.50 -11.13
C HIS A 88 5.80 -3.83 -10.94
N HIS A 89 7.11 -3.77 -10.68
CA HIS A 89 7.90 -4.96 -10.37
C HIS A 89 7.51 -5.54 -9.02
N ILE A 90 7.37 -4.68 -8.00
CA ILE A 90 6.97 -5.09 -6.65
C ILE A 90 5.58 -5.73 -6.67
N ARG A 91 4.62 -5.17 -7.44
CA ARG A 91 3.30 -5.76 -7.58
C ARG A 91 3.36 -7.17 -8.15
N LEU A 92 4.15 -7.40 -9.21
CA LEU A 92 4.30 -8.72 -9.81
C LEU A 92 4.97 -9.73 -8.87
N ILE A 93 5.98 -9.30 -8.08
CA ILE A 93 6.61 -10.15 -7.07
C ILE A 93 5.60 -10.55 -6.00
N LEU A 94 4.80 -9.61 -5.51
CA LEU A 94 3.77 -9.86 -4.51
C LEU A 94 2.68 -10.81 -5.05
N ASP A 95 2.23 -10.63 -6.29
CA ASP A 95 1.28 -11.53 -6.95
C ASP A 95 1.84 -12.96 -7.05
N ASN A 96 3.13 -13.13 -7.35
CA ASN A 96 3.77 -14.44 -7.43
C ASN A 96 3.92 -15.10 -6.06
N ILE A 97 4.29 -14.34 -5.03
CA ILE A 97 4.57 -14.88 -3.69
C ILE A 97 3.27 -15.10 -2.91
N PHE A 98 2.40 -14.11 -2.84
CA PHE A 98 1.17 -14.16 -2.03
C PHE A 98 0.00 -14.76 -2.80
N GLY A 99 -0.03 -14.60 -4.11
CA GLY A 99 -1.15 -14.90 -4.98
C GLY A 99 -1.89 -13.61 -5.39
N ALA A 100 -2.25 -13.49 -6.67
CA ALA A 100 -2.95 -12.30 -7.17
C ALA A 100 -4.33 -12.10 -6.51
N ASP A 101 -4.98 -13.18 -6.09
CA ASP A 101 -6.27 -13.16 -5.37
C ASP A 101 -6.15 -12.81 -3.87
N MET A 102 -4.91 -12.69 -3.36
CA MET A 102 -4.62 -12.18 -2.01
C MET A 102 -4.36 -10.66 -2.01
N PHE A 103 -4.36 -10.03 -3.15
CA PHE A 103 -4.32 -8.56 -3.25
C PHE A 103 -5.61 -7.96 -2.71
N GLN A 104 -5.48 -7.03 -1.75
CA GLN A 104 -6.62 -6.39 -1.11
C GLN A 104 -6.86 -4.98 -1.64
N SER A 105 -5.80 -4.16 -1.70
CA SER A 105 -5.90 -2.81 -2.23
C SER A 105 -4.55 -2.18 -2.53
N GLU A 106 -4.58 -1.16 -3.37
CA GLU A 106 -3.50 -0.20 -3.58
C GLU A 106 -3.88 1.12 -2.91
N ILE A 107 -3.03 1.57 -2.00
CA ILE A 107 -3.20 2.82 -1.30
C ILE A 107 -2.33 3.86 -1.99
N ILE A 108 -2.92 4.93 -2.44
CA ILE A 108 -2.22 6.06 -3.05
C ILE A 108 -1.91 7.08 -1.96
N TRP A 109 -0.64 7.16 -1.57
CA TRP A 109 -0.18 8.18 -0.66
C TRP A 109 0.17 9.46 -1.42
N ASN A 110 -0.76 10.38 -1.49
CA ASN A 110 -0.59 11.65 -2.16
C ASN A 110 0.12 12.66 -1.25
N TYR A 111 1.05 13.41 -1.83
CA TYR A 111 1.74 14.51 -1.15
C TYR A 111 1.92 15.72 -2.09
N LYS A 112 1.89 16.91 -1.52
CA LYS A 112 2.13 18.14 -2.28
C LYS A 112 3.64 18.34 -2.46
N ARG A 113 4.07 18.52 -3.71
CA ARG A 113 5.42 19.00 -4.05
C ARG A 113 5.33 20.32 -4.79
N TRP A 114 6.13 21.27 -4.36
CA TRP A 114 6.40 22.44 -5.18
C TRP A 114 7.41 22.03 -6.25
N SER A 115 7.04 22.12 -7.50
CA SER A 115 7.95 21.84 -8.60
C SER A 115 7.58 22.71 -9.80
N ASN A 116 8.61 23.29 -10.40
CA ASN A 116 8.52 24.00 -11.65
C ASN A 116 8.77 23.04 -12.82
N SER A 117 8.06 21.91 -12.87
CA SER A 117 8.21 20.99 -13.99
C SER A 117 7.81 21.69 -15.29
N LYS A 118 8.75 21.77 -16.23
CA LYS A 118 8.53 22.35 -17.56
C LYS A 118 8.05 21.32 -18.57
N LYS A 119 8.15 20.03 -18.26
CA LYS A 119 7.72 18.91 -19.11
C LYS A 119 7.10 17.80 -18.27
N GLY A 120 5.93 17.32 -18.68
CA GLY A 120 5.23 16.21 -18.07
C GLY A 120 4.43 16.56 -16.83
N LEU A 121 3.74 15.58 -16.30
CA LEU A 121 2.93 15.69 -15.09
C LEU A 121 3.80 15.50 -13.84
N LEU A 122 3.41 16.15 -12.74
CA LEU A 122 4.08 16.01 -11.46
C LEU A 122 3.80 14.65 -10.85
N ASN A 123 4.87 13.98 -10.39
CA ASN A 123 4.74 12.80 -9.55
C ASN A 123 4.59 13.26 -8.10
N ASN A 124 3.39 13.12 -7.57
CA ASN A 124 2.99 13.60 -6.26
C ASN A 124 2.39 12.51 -5.38
N HIS A 125 2.69 11.24 -5.68
CA HIS A 125 2.22 10.10 -4.88
C HIS A 125 3.25 8.99 -4.83
N GLN A 126 3.07 8.12 -3.86
CA GLN A 126 3.69 6.81 -3.72
C GLN A 126 2.60 5.77 -3.53
N ASN A 127 2.95 4.51 -3.73
CA ASN A 127 2.02 3.39 -3.65
C ASN A 127 2.32 2.57 -2.40
N ILE A 128 1.28 2.06 -1.76
CA ILE A 128 1.41 1.05 -0.72
C ILE A 128 0.51 -0.11 -1.12
N TYR A 129 1.11 -1.25 -1.40
CA TYR A 129 0.35 -2.46 -1.74
C TYR A 129 -0.05 -3.20 -0.47
N PHE A 130 -1.32 -3.51 -0.35
CA PHE A 130 -1.87 -4.29 0.74
C PHE A 130 -2.23 -5.69 0.25
N TYR A 131 -1.58 -6.70 0.85
CA TYR A 131 -1.86 -8.12 0.64
C TYR A 131 -2.18 -8.79 1.96
N SER A 132 -3.05 -9.79 1.91
CA SER A 132 -3.26 -10.73 3.01
C SER A 132 -2.52 -12.03 2.75
N LYS A 133 -2.22 -12.81 3.80
CA LYS A 133 -1.66 -14.15 3.64
C LYS A 133 -2.69 -15.17 3.20
N SER A 134 -3.95 -15.00 3.62
CA SER A 134 -5.08 -15.85 3.24
C SER A 134 -6.36 -15.02 3.07
N LYS A 135 -7.45 -15.67 2.65
CA LYS A 135 -8.78 -15.03 2.55
C LYS A 135 -9.39 -14.71 3.93
N ASP A 136 -8.97 -15.43 4.96
CA ASP A 136 -9.44 -15.25 6.35
C ASP A 136 -8.56 -14.28 7.15
N PHE A 137 -8.18 -13.16 6.53
CA PHE A 137 -7.33 -12.17 7.19
C PHE A 137 -8.13 -11.28 8.13
N LYS A 138 -7.43 -10.81 9.18
CA LYS A 138 -8.01 -9.89 10.16
C LYS A 138 -8.04 -8.48 9.60
N PHE A 139 -9.23 -7.89 9.54
CA PHE A 139 -9.44 -6.49 9.17
C PHE A 139 -10.44 -5.82 10.10
N ASN A 140 -10.05 -4.69 10.66
CA ASN A 140 -10.95 -3.85 11.44
C ASN A 140 -11.53 -2.78 10.51
N THR A 141 -12.86 -2.73 10.40
CA THR A 141 -13.52 -1.73 9.57
C THR A 141 -13.14 -0.32 10.01
N ILE A 142 -12.69 0.49 9.06
CA ILE A 142 -12.33 1.88 9.30
C ILE A 142 -13.49 2.75 8.83
N PHE A 143 -14.04 3.54 9.75
CA PHE A 143 -15.06 4.52 9.44
C PHE A 143 -14.42 5.90 9.39
N THR A 144 -14.76 6.68 8.39
CA THR A 144 -14.38 8.09 8.26
C THR A 144 -15.63 8.93 8.20
N GLU A 145 -15.53 10.17 8.69
CA GLU A 145 -16.61 11.15 8.51
C GLU A 145 -16.79 11.47 7.02
N TYR A 146 -18.01 11.76 6.63
CA TYR A 146 -18.29 12.22 5.27
C TYR A 146 -17.62 13.57 5.06
N SER A 147 -16.94 13.71 3.93
CA SER A 147 -16.39 15.01 3.53
C SER A 147 -17.53 15.95 3.07
N SER A 148 -17.29 17.24 3.12
CA SER A 148 -18.24 18.25 2.57
C SER A 148 -18.51 18.08 1.07
N THR A 149 -17.66 17.32 0.37
CA THR A 149 -17.83 16.99 -1.06
C THR A 149 -18.52 15.66 -1.29
N THR A 150 -18.83 14.92 -0.22
CA THR A 150 -19.58 13.67 -0.36
C THR A 150 -21.01 14.01 -0.75
N ASN A 151 -21.48 13.38 -1.80
CA ASN A 151 -22.85 13.58 -2.28
C ASN A 151 -23.82 12.87 -1.33
N ILE A 152 -24.27 13.58 -0.30
CA ILE A 152 -25.16 13.08 0.76
C ILE A 152 -26.44 12.51 0.14
N ASP A 153 -26.93 13.11 -0.95
CA ASP A 153 -28.12 12.66 -1.68
C ASP A 153 -27.97 11.22 -2.21
N GLN A 154 -26.75 10.81 -2.56
CA GLN A 154 -26.50 9.45 -3.03
C GLN A 154 -26.50 8.41 -1.91
N ILE A 155 -26.28 8.81 -0.67
CA ILE A 155 -26.10 7.93 0.48
C ILE A 155 -27.40 7.83 1.27
N LEU A 156 -28.08 8.94 1.47
CA LEU A 156 -29.27 9.04 2.34
C LEU A 156 -30.60 8.89 1.60
N VAL A 157 -30.59 8.94 0.27
CA VAL A 157 -31.82 8.84 -0.51
C VAL A 157 -32.22 7.38 -0.75
N GLU A 158 -33.47 7.05 -0.47
CA GLU A 158 -34.04 5.73 -0.74
C GLU A 158 -34.09 5.49 -2.26
N ARG A 159 -33.45 4.37 -2.70
CA ARG A 159 -33.33 4.02 -4.11
C ARG A 159 -33.96 2.67 -4.40
N LYS A 160 -34.63 2.55 -5.53
CA LYS A 160 -35.01 1.26 -6.13
C LYS A 160 -34.29 1.08 -7.45
N ARG A 161 -33.88 -0.12 -7.77
CA ARG A 161 -33.49 -0.47 -9.14
C ARG A 161 -34.72 -0.93 -9.89
N ASP A 162 -34.97 -0.34 -11.05
CA ASP A 162 -35.92 -0.92 -12.01
C ASP A 162 -35.31 -2.19 -12.62
N GLY A 163 -36.12 -3.00 -13.29
CA GLY A 163 -35.69 -4.23 -13.97
C GLY A 163 -34.66 -3.98 -15.08
N ASN A 164 -34.41 -2.73 -15.49
CA ASN A 164 -33.48 -2.31 -16.53
C ASN A 164 -32.18 -1.71 -15.96
N SER A 165 -31.88 -1.94 -14.68
CA SER A 165 -30.69 -1.43 -13.97
C SER A 165 -30.60 0.08 -13.79
N LYS A 166 -31.65 0.85 -14.07
CA LYS A 166 -31.71 2.27 -13.73
C LYS A 166 -32.01 2.45 -12.25
N THR A 167 -31.34 3.41 -11.64
CA THR A 167 -31.63 3.85 -10.26
C THR A 167 -32.79 4.82 -10.29
N ILE A 168 -33.86 4.53 -9.55
CA ILE A 168 -35.02 5.42 -9.38
C ILE A 168 -34.93 5.97 -7.96
N TYR A 169 -34.97 7.27 -7.83
CA TYR A 169 -35.00 7.95 -6.54
C TYR A 169 -36.46 8.17 -6.13
N LYS A 170 -36.77 7.90 -4.86
CA LYS A 170 -38.06 8.27 -4.33
C LYS A 170 -38.11 9.77 -4.12
N VAL A 171 -39.18 10.38 -4.58
CA VAL A 171 -39.48 11.82 -4.40
C VAL A 171 -40.80 11.99 -3.68
N ASP A 172 -40.93 13.07 -2.91
CA ASP A 172 -42.19 13.48 -2.32
C ASP A 172 -43.14 14.09 -3.39
N ASN A 173 -44.34 14.48 -2.94
CA ASN A 173 -45.34 15.06 -3.82
C ASN A 173 -44.92 16.43 -4.43
N ASN A 174 -43.85 17.04 -3.93
CA ASN A 174 -43.29 18.30 -4.40
C ASN A 174 -42.06 18.11 -5.29
N GLY A 175 -41.66 16.86 -5.56
CA GLY A 175 -40.51 16.54 -6.38
C GLY A 175 -39.15 16.56 -5.63
N ASN A 176 -39.13 16.68 -4.30
CA ASN A 176 -37.92 16.60 -3.50
C ASN A 176 -37.59 15.16 -3.19
N TYR A 177 -36.30 14.84 -3.16
CA TYR A 177 -35.83 13.51 -2.78
C TYR A 177 -36.18 13.20 -1.32
N ILE A 178 -36.70 12.01 -1.09
CA ILE A 178 -37.00 11.53 0.25
C ILE A 178 -35.68 10.99 0.86
N LEU A 179 -35.26 11.59 1.97
CA LEU A 179 -34.10 11.19 2.78
C LEU A 179 -34.42 10.00 3.68
#